data_5f7cd0801688ee6250dc35d728e3647b
#
_entry.id   5f7cd0801688ee6250dc35d728e3647b
#
_cell.length_a   1.000
_cell.length_b   1.000
_cell.length_c   1.000
_cell.angle_alpha   90.00
_cell.angle_beta   90.00
_cell.angle_gamma   90.00
#
_symmetry.space_group_name_H-M   'P 1'
#
loop_
_entity.id
_entity.type
_entity.pdbx_description
1 polymer ?
#
loop_
_entity_poly.entity_id
_entity_poly.type
_entity_poly.pdbx_seq_one_letter_code
_entity_poly.pdbx_strand_id
1 'polypeptide(L)'
;DNLEYLQQMVLENLDDSTEQMPLIEMWKKSVANPAIRFQETMNRLRGIDEWAIENSFVSLFLTLTAPSSFHATHETGKNNKKWQGASPRDTQRYLNKVWAQLRAQFAKRGIGFFGFRGVEPHHDGTPHWHLLMYVKPEHKDDVIHLFRKKALELDGDEFGAKKYRFKVEEIDPTKGSAIGYVAKYIAKNIYAGKQSKEMSDEVENLTLLENVQRVSAWANLWGIRQFQFYGTPSISTWRELRKIDDAMAAVADDEVLDIGRTVADVSCFGSYLKVQGGAMTKRCDQPICIEYEECEPNKYGEIRKK
;
A
#
# COMPACT_ATOMS: atom_id res chain seq x y z
N ASP A 1 -19.20 -15.54 11.21
CA ASP A 1 -18.08 -14.63 11.51
C ASP A 1 -16.77 -15.25 11.02
N ASN A 2 -15.95 -14.47 10.30
CA ASN A 2 -14.70 -14.99 9.72
C ASN A 2 -13.73 -15.55 10.79
N LEU A 3 -13.71 -14.97 11.99
CA LEU A 3 -12.86 -15.45 13.08
C LEU A 3 -13.33 -16.79 13.63
N GLU A 4 -14.63 -16.97 13.77
CA GLU A 4 -15.23 -18.22 14.21
C GLU A 4 -14.94 -19.35 13.20
N TYR A 5 -15.07 -19.08 11.90
CA TYR A 5 -14.67 -20.00 10.85
C TYR A 5 -13.18 -20.39 10.94
N LEU A 6 -12.28 -19.42 11.13
CA LEU A 6 -10.85 -19.68 11.26
C LEU A 6 -10.49 -20.51 12.50
N GLN A 7 -11.28 -20.41 13.57
CA GLN A 7 -11.13 -21.22 14.79
C GLN A 7 -11.55 -22.68 14.60
N GLN A 8 -12.55 -22.91 13.75
CA GLN A 8 -13.09 -24.25 13.50
C GLN A 8 -12.28 -25.04 12.46
N MET A 9 -11.53 -24.35 11.60
CA MET A 9 -10.74 -24.98 10.55
C MET A 9 -9.36 -25.41 11.07
N VAL A 10 -8.95 -26.60 10.68
CA VAL A 10 -7.66 -27.19 11.00
C VAL A 10 -6.87 -27.45 9.72
N LEU A 11 -5.60 -27.13 9.72
CA LEU A 11 -4.65 -27.50 8.68
C LEU A 11 -3.93 -28.77 9.10
N GLU A 12 -3.80 -29.71 8.17
CA GLU A 12 -3.06 -30.95 8.36
C GLU A 12 -1.76 -30.90 7.51
N ASN A 13 -0.68 -31.40 8.06
CA ASN A 13 0.53 -31.61 7.29
C ASN A 13 0.29 -32.75 6.28
N LEU A 14 0.67 -32.52 5.00
CA LEU A 14 0.48 -33.52 3.94
C LEU A 14 1.37 -34.75 4.11
N ASP A 15 2.51 -34.58 4.77
CA ASP A 15 3.49 -35.66 4.98
C ASP A 15 3.28 -36.37 6.33
N ASP A 16 2.66 -35.70 7.31
CA ASP A 16 2.34 -36.26 8.63
C ASP A 16 0.98 -35.76 9.12
N SER A 17 -0.06 -36.57 8.94
CA SER A 17 -1.43 -36.24 9.37
C SER A 17 -1.62 -36.08 10.88
N THR A 18 -0.61 -36.44 11.69
CA THR A 18 -0.64 -36.21 13.15
C THR A 18 -0.30 -34.77 13.51
N GLU A 19 0.37 -34.05 12.61
CA GLU A 19 0.65 -32.62 12.78
C GLU A 19 -0.54 -31.80 12.28
N GLN A 20 -1.29 -31.29 13.24
CA GLN A 20 -2.47 -30.45 12.96
C GLN A 20 -2.28 -29.08 13.61
N MET A 21 -2.68 -28.03 12.89
CA MET A 21 -2.65 -26.66 13.39
C MET A 21 -3.97 -25.94 13.09
N PRO A 22 -4.61 -25.29 14.08
CA PRO A 22 -5.77 -24.46 13.82
C PRO A 22 -5.44 -23.33 12.82
N LEU A 23 -6.30 -23.12 11.83
CA LEU A 23 -6.11 -22.08 10.80
C LEU A 23 -5.96 -20.68 11.43
N ILE A 24 -6.60 -20.44 12.56
CA ILE A 24 -6.48 -19.19 13.33
C ILE A 24 -5.05 -18.90 13.77
N GLU A 25 -4.25 -19.93 14.10
CA GLU A 25 -2.86 -19.72 14.51
C GLU A 25 -1.99 -19.27 13.32
N MET A 26 -2.21 -19.80 12.14
CA MET A 26 -1.56 -19.33 10.91
C MET A 26 -1.98 -17.90 10.59
N TRP A 27 -3.28 -17.60 10.71
CA TRP A 27 -3.79 -16.25 10.49
C TRP A 27 -3.15 -15.24 11.45
N LYS A 28 -3.06 -15.56 12.74
CA LYS A 28 -2.42 -14.69 13.76
C LYS A 28 -0.99 -14.31 13.40
N LYS A 29 -0.23 -15.22 12.79
CA LYS A 29 1.18 -15.04 12.40
C LYS A 29 1.37 -14.47 11.00
N SER A 30 0.31 -14.35 10.20
CA SER A 30 0.36 -13.91 8.82
C SER A 30 0.03 -12.42 8.65
N VAL A 31 0.37 -11.87 7.49
CA VAL A 31 -0.03 -10.49 7.10
C VAL A 31 -1.54 -10.33 6.83
N ALA A 32 -2.31 -11.41 6.90
CA ALA A 32 -3.77 -11.34 6.94
C ALA A 32 -4.24 -10.75 8.29
N ASN A 33 -3.45 -10.90 9.35
CA ASN A 33 -3.66 -10.20 10.62
C ASN A 33 -3.43 -8.69 10.45
N PRO A 34 -4.43 -7.84 10.72
CA PRO A 34 -4.30 -6.39 10.55
C PRO A 34 -3.16 -5.77 11.37
N ALA A 35 -2.87 -6.30 12.56
CA ALA A 35 -1.79 -5.78 13.41
C ALA A 35 -0.41 -6.03 12.77
N ILE A 36 -0.17 -7.24 12.25
CA ILE A 36 1.08 -7.56 11.54
C ILE A 36 1.21 -6.73 10.27
N ARG A 37 0.12 -6.63 9.50
CA ARG A 37 0.09 -5.82 8.29
C ARG A 37 0.38 -4.34 8.57
N PHE A 38 -0.17 -3.80 9.66
CA PHE A 38 0.11 -2.44 10.09
C PHE A 38 1.60 -2.25 10.45
N GLN A 39 2.16 -3.13 11.28
CA GLN A 39 3.57 -3.07 11.68
C GLN A 39 4.52 -3.18 10.47
N GLU A 40 4.26 -4.12 9.55
CA GLU A 40 5.04 -4.25 8.32
C GLU A 40 4.95 -2.99 7.45
N THR A 41 3.75 -2.42 7.30
CA THR A 41 3.55 -1.20 6.53
C THR A 41 4.30 -0.02 7.15
N MET A 42 4.23 0.13 8.48
CA MET A 42 4.93 1.19 9.20
C MET A 42 6.45 1.04 9.14
N ASN A 43 6.97 -0.19 9.24
CA ASN A 43 8.39 -0.48 9.07
C ASN A 43 8.89 -0.09 7.67
N ARG A 44 8.12 -0.44 6.63
CA ARG A 44 8.43 -0.06 5.25
C ARG A 44 8.42 1.45 5.04
N LEU A 45 7.41 2.14 5.57
CA LEU A 45 7.32 3.60 5.50
C LEU A 45 8.51 4.27 6.18
N ARG A 46 8.91 3.78 7.36
CA ARG A 46 10.10 4.29 8.05
C ARG A 46 11.35 4.11 7.22
N GLY A 47 11.57 2.91 6.68
CA GLY A 47 12.76 2.64 5.87
C GLY A 47 12.84 3.48 4.60
N ILE A 48 11.72 3.74 3.91
CA ILE A 48 11.73 4.59 2.72
C ILE A 48 11.91 6.08 3.06
N ASP A 49 11.41 6.54 4.21
CA ASP A 49 11.56 7.92 4.68
C ASP A 49 13.02 8.20 5.08
N GLU A 50 13.62 7.30 5.86
CA GLU A 50 15.03 7.36 6.22
C GLU A 50 15.93 7.42 4.98
N TRP A 51 15.69 6.52 4.02
CA TRP A 51 16.43 6.50 2.76
C TRP A 51 16.23 7.79 1.93
N ALA A 52 15.01 8.32 1.92
CA ALA A 52 14.70 9.56 1.22
C ALA A 52 15.46 10.75 1.81
N ILE A 53 15.49 10.86 3.13
CA ILE A 53 16.22 11.91 3.84
C ILE A 53 17.74 11.82 3.54
N GLU A 54 18.32 10.63 3.68
CA GLU A 54 19.74 10.38 3.41
C GLU A 54 20.14 10.73 1.96
N ASN A 55 19.22 10.57 1.02
CA ASN A 55 19.45 10.79 -0.40
C ASN A 55 18.88 12.13 -0.92
N SER A 56 18.53 13.06 -0.03
CA SER A 56 18.06 14.42 -0.36
C SER A 56 16.81 14.43 -1.26
N PHE A 57 15.84 13.55 -1.02
CA PHE A 57 14.52 13.62 -1.62
C PHE A 57 13.60 14.51 -0.76
N VAL A 58 12.67 15.19 -1.41
CA VAL A 58 11.57 15.90 -0.74
C VAL A 58 10.34 15.02 -0.74
N SER A 59 9.55 15.12 0.32
CA SER A 59 8.30 14.40 0.49
C SER A 59 7.09 15.29 0.20
N LEU A 60 6.16 14.75 -0.56
CA LEU A 60 4.88 15.38 -0.90
C LEU A 60 3.75 14.47 -0.43
N PHE A 61 2.79 15.02 0.30
CA PHE A 61 1.54 14.34 0.58
C PHE A 61 0.46 14.88 -0.36
N LEU A 62 -0.02 14.01 -1.25
CA LEU A 62 -0.92 14.36 -2.32
C LEU A 62 -2.28 13.68 -2.11
N THR A 63 -3.37 14.42 -2.30
CA THR A 63 -4.71 13.85 -2.35
C THR A 63 -5.29 14.04 -3.74
N LEU A 64 -5.75 12.94 -4.35
CA LEU A 64 -6.37 12.93 -5.67
C LEU A 64 -7.79 12.40 -5.58
N THR A 65 -8.76 13.22 -5.97
CA THR A 65 -10.19 12.92 -5.94
C THR A 65 -10.74 12.87 -7.37
N ALA A 66 -11.68 11.97 -7.63
CA ALA A 66 -12.37 11.87 -8.91
C ALA A 66 -13.35 13.04 -9.15
N PRO A 67 -13.77 13.31 -10.41
CA PRO A 67 -14.82 14.27 -10.75
C PRO A 67 -16.15 14.05 -10.01
N SER A 68 -16.93 15.11 -9.84
CA SER A 68 -18.23 15.02 -9.18
C SER A 68 -19.17 14.04 -9.88
N SER A 69 -19.04 13.85 -11.19
CA SER A 69 -19.82 12.88 -11.97
C SER A 69 -19.64 11.42 -11.52
N PHE A 70 -18.61 11.12 -10.74
CA PHE A 70 -18.39 9.79 -10.13
C PHE A 70 -19.04 9.63 -8.76
N HIS A 71 -19.50 10.71 -8.13
CA HIS A 71 -20.09 10.71 -6.80
C HIS A 71 -21.61 10.59 -6.85
N ALA A 72 -22.16 9.57 -6.15
CA ALA A 72 -23.61 9.35 -6.11
C ALA A 72 -24.34 10.41 -5.28
N THR A 73 -23.72 10.88 -4.21
CA THR A 73 -24.31 11.87 -3.32
C THR A 73 -23.33 13.02 -3.02
N HIS A 74 -23.87 14.17 -2.66
CA HIS A 74 -23.11 15.27 -2.08
C HIS A 74 -22.82 14.98 -0.60
N GLU A 75 -21.87 15.68 -0.01
CA GLU A 75 -21.52 15.62 1.42
C GLU A 75 -22.74 15.81 2.34
N THR A 76 -23.73 16.58 1.89
CA THR A 76 -25.01 16.78 2.59
C THR A 76 -25.99 15.59 2.50
N GLY A 77 -25.59 14.47 1.89
CA GLY A 77 -26.44 13.29 1.67
C GLY A 77 -27.45 13.43 0.50
N LYS A 78 -27.52 14.60 -0.16
CA LYS A 78 -28.43 14.81 -1.31
C LYS A 78 -27.88 14.10 -2.55
N ASN A 79 -28.76 13.51 -3.36
CA ASN A 79 -28.40 12.87 -4.62
C ASN A 79 -27.70 13.85 -5.56
N ASN A 80 -26.61 13.41 -6.17
CA ASN A 80 -25.89 14.18 -7.15
C ASN A 80 -26.50 13.96 -8.56
N LYS A 81 -27.09 14.98 -9.11
CA LYS A 81 -27.71 14.94 -10.46
C LYS A 81 -26.70 14.70 -11.61
N LYS A 82 -25.40 14.91 -11.35
CA LYS A 82 -24.35 14.67 -12.35
C LYS A 82 -23.89 13.21 -12.36
N TRP A 83 -24.25 12.43 -11.35
CA TRP A 83 -23.82 11.03 -11.26
C TRP A 83 -24.42 10.21 -12.40
N GLN A 84 -23.57 9.45 -13.07
CA GLN A 84 -23.93 8.64 -14.25
C GLN A 84 -23.93 7.14 -13.95
N GLY A 85 -24.10 6.74 -12.70
CA GLY A 85 -24.15 5.32 -12.30
C GLY A 85 -22.77 4.70 -12.08
N ALA A 86 -21.70 5.49 -12.00
CA ALA A 86 -20.34 4.98 -11.75
C ALA A 86 -20.27 4.27 -10.40
N SER A 87 -19.76 3.04 -10.39
CA SER A 87 -19.45 2.30 -9.19
C SER A 87 -18.09 2.70 -8.59
N PRO A 88 -17.80 2.35 -7.32
CA PRO A 88 -16.46 2.53 -6.76
C PRO A 88 -15.35 1.86 -7.59
N ARG A 89 -15.63 0.72 -8.22
CA ARG A 89 -14.70 0.06 -9.14
C ARG A 89 -14.43 0.86 -10.39
N ASP A 90 -15.44 1.52 -10.95
CA ASP A 90 -15.28 2.37 -12.15
C ASP A 90 -14.47 3.61 -11.82
N THR A 91 -14.72 4.23 -10.66
CA THR A 91 -13.91 5.34 -10.16
C THR A 91 -12.45 4.92 -9.94
N GLN A 92 -12.22 3.76 -9.34
CA GLN A 92 -10.87 3.24 -9.16
C GLN A 92 -10.15 2.99 -10.50
N ARG A 93 -10.87 2.51 -11.52
CA ARG A 93 -10.32 2.38 -12.88
C ARG A 93 -9.94 3.73 -13.49
N TYR A 94 -10.79 4.74 -13.29
CA TYR A 94 -10.48 6.11 -13.71
C TYR A 94 -9.20 6.64 -13.05
N LEU A 95 -9.10 6.54 -11.72
CA LEU A 95 -7.91 6.98 -10.98
C LEU A 95 -6.66 6.20 -11.41
N ASN A 96 -6.76 4.89 -11.65
CA ASN A 96 -5.66 4.09 -12.18
C ASN A 96 -5.22 4.56 -13.58
N LYS A 97 -6.16 4.97 -14.45
CA LYS A 97 -5.85 5.53 -15.78
C LYS A 97 -5.10 6.85 -15.65
N VAL A 98 -5.57 7.75 -14.78
CA VAL A 98 -4.87 9.02 -14.46
C VAL A 98 -3.44 8.73 -13.98
N TRP A 99 -3.28 7.80 -13.05
CA TRP A 99 -1.97 7.39 -12.53
C TRP A 99 -1.04 6.82 -13.61
N ALA A 100 -1.56 5.98 -14.49
CA ALA A 100 -0.78 5.43 -15.60
C ALA A 100 -0.27 6.53 -16.55
N GLN A 101 -1.11 7.52 -16.83
CA GLN A 101 -0.75 8.67 -17.67
C GLN A 101 0.28 9.57 -16.98
N LEU A 102 0.16 9.80 -15.66
CA LEU A 102 1.14 10.55 -14.88
C LEU A 102 2.50 9.85 -14.90
N ARG A 103 2.54 8.53 -14.63
CA ARG A 103 3.79 7.76 -14.67
C ARG A 103 4.46 7.81 -16.04
N ALA A 104 3.69 7.73 -17.12
CA ALA A 104 4.25 7.87 -18.48
C ALA A 104 4.85 9.25 -18.72
N GLN A 105 4.23 10.32 -18.20
CA GLN A 105 4.78 11.67 -18.30
C GLN A 105 6.02 11.85 -17.44
N PHE A 106 6.06 11.28 -16.24
CA PHE A 106 7.25 11.28 -15.39
C PHE A 106 8.42 10.56 -16.07
N ALA A 107 8.18 9.36 -16.60
CA ALA A 107 9.19 8.61 -17.33
C ALA A 107 9.75 9.39 -18.53
N LYS A 108 8.87 10.03 -19.33
CA LYS A 108 9.28 10.85 -20.48
C LYS A 108 10.16 12.04 -20.09
N ARG A 109 10.02 12.55 -18.86
CA ARG A 109 10.78 13.69 -18.34
C ARG A 109 11.97 13.28 -17.47
N GLY A 110 12.23 11.98 -17.31
CA GLY A 110 13.28 11.47 -16.43
C GLY A 110 13.02 11.69 -14.93
N ILE A 111 11.76 11.93 -14.54
CA ILE A 111 11.38 12.16 -13.14
C ILE A 111 11.28 10.81 -12.43
N GLY A 112 12.27 10.52 -11.59
CA GLY A 112 12.25 9.37 -10.68
C GLY A 112 11.42 9.67 -9.44
N PHE A 113 10.67 8.67 -8.96
CA PHE A 113 9.86 8.80 -7.76
C PHE A 113 9.60 7.43 -7.11
N PHE A 114 9.37 7.44 -5.81
CA PHE A 114 8.95 6.28 -5.04
C PHE A 114 8.04 6.72 -3.89
N GLY A 115 7.40 5.76 -3.22
CA GLY A 115 6.54 6.08 -2.10
C GLY A 115 5.42 5.07 -1.86
N PHE A 116 4.30 5.60 -1.37
CA PHE A 116 3.16 4.85 -0.91
C PHE A 116 1.85 5.49 -1.37
N ARG A 117 0.85 4.66 -1.66
CA ARG A 117 -0.51 5.09 -1.97
C ARG A 117 -1.49 4.36 -1.06
N GLY A 118 -2.35 5.12 -0.40
CA GLY A 118 -3.56 4.66 0.25
C GLY A 118 -4.81 5.00 -0.56
N VAL A 119 -5.82 4.15 -0.51
CA VAL A 119 -7.14 4.39 -1.12
C VAL A 119 -8.20 4.30 -0.03
N GLU A 120 -9.01 5.34 0.07
CA GLU A 120 -10.09 5.46 1.06
C GLU A 120 -11.42 5.70 0.36
N PRO A 121 -12.55 5.23 0.95
CA PRO A 121 -13.87 5.62 0.48
C PRO A 121 -14.23 7.04 0.97
N HIS A 122 -14.88 7.82 0.14
CA HIS A 122 -15.69 8.95 0.59
C HIS A 122 -16.97 8.44 1.28
N HIS A 123 -17.76 9.36 1.86
CA HIS A 123 -19.05 9.07 2.51
C HIS A 123 -20.01 8.27 1.62
N ASP A 124 -19.94 8.42 0.30
CA ASP A 124 -20.75 7.72 -0.71
C ASP A 124 -20.07 6.46 -1.28
N GLY A 125 -18.93 6.06 -0.72
CA GLY A 125 -18.14 4.92 -1.16
C GLY A 125 -17.24 5.19 -2.36
N THR A 126 -17.23 6.39 -2.92
CA THR A 126 -16.36 6.75 -4.04
C THR A 126 -14.89 6.78 -3.59
N PRO A 127 -13.97 6.05 -4.23
CA PRO A 127 -12.57 6.04 -3.82
C PRO A 127 -11.87 7.36 -4.10
N HIS A 128 -11.01 7.78 -3.18
CA HIS A 128 -10.00 8.81 -3.38
C HIS A 128 -8.63 8.31 -2.91
N TRP A 129 -7.59 8.96 -3.39
CA TRP A 129 -6.22 8.52 -3.16
C TRP A 129 -5.43 9.49 -2.33
N HIS A 130 -4.72 8.94 -1.36
CA HIS A 130 -3.66 9.62 -0.63
C HIS A 130 -2.32 9.02 -1.07
N LEU A 131 -1.39 9.88 -1.50
CA LEU A 131 -0.07 9.45 -1.94
C LEU A 131 0.99 10.16 -1.10
N LEU A 132 1.86 9.39 -0.46
CA LEU A 132 3.15 9.88 -0.01
C LEU A 132 4.14 9.64 -1.16
N MET A 133 4.69 10.71 -1.72
CA MET A 133 5.59 10.65 -2.86
C MET A 133 6.91 11.34 -2.53
N TYR A 134 8.00 10.64 -2.78
CA TYR A 134 9.35 11.17 -2.69
C TYR A 134 9.90 11.45 -4.08
N VAL A 135 10.39 12.65 -4.27
CA VAL A 135 10.96 13.12 -5.55
C VAL A 135 12.20 13.95 -5.29
N LYS A 136 13.08 14.12 -6.27
CA LYS A 136 14.18 15.08 -6.17
C LYS A 136 13.64 16.51 -6.11
N PRO A 137 14.29 17.43 -5.35
CA PRO A 137 13.82 18.81 -5.18
C PRO A 137 13.54 19.52 -6.50
N GLU A 138 14.40 19.34 -7.51
CA GLU A 138 14.30 19.93 -8.84
C GLU A 138 13.05 19.49 -9.61
N HIS A 139 12.44 18.35 -9.27
CA HIS A 139 11.26 17.82 -9.94
C HIS A 139 9.94 18.10 -9.20
N LYS A 140 10.00 18.66 -7.99
CA LYS A 140 8.85 18.90 -7.13
C LYS A 140 7.72 19.65 -7.84
N ASP A 141 8.05 20.80 -8.40
CA ASP A 141 7.05 21.68 -9.02
C ASP A 141 6.46 21.08 -10.30
N ASP A 142 7.27 20.38 -11.07
CA ASP A 142 6.84 19.65 -12.26
C ASP A 142 5.83 18.55 -11.89
N VAL A 143 6.08 17.79 -10.83
CA VAL A 143 5.19 16.74 -10.33
C VAL A 143 3.86 17.35 -9.90
N ILE A 144 3.88 18.42 -9.09
CA ILE A 144 2.66 19.11 -8.64
C ILE A 144 1.86 19.66 -9.83
N HIS A 145 2.53 20.28 -10.79
CA HIS A 145 1.90 20.80 -12.00
C HIS A 145 1.23 19.71 -12.81
N LEU A 146 1.90 18.59 -13.04
CA LEU A 146 1.36 17.47 -13.81
C LEU A 146 0.15 16.82 -13.14
N PHE A 147 0.19 16.62 -11.83
CA PHE A 147 -0.96 16.12 -11.07
C PHE A 147 -2.14 17.07 -11.17
N ARG A 148 -1.93 18.37 -10.94
CA ARG A 148 -3.00 19.38 -11.04
C ARG A 148 -3.62 19.41 -12.42
N LYS A 149 -2.79 19.40 -13.47
CA LYS A 149 -3.26 19.35 -14.86
C LYS A 149 -4.14 18.12 -15.11
N LYS A 150 -3.68 16.94 -14.67
CA LYS A 150 -4.42 15.68 -14.86
C LYS A 150 -5.70 15.59 -14.02
N ALA A 151 -5.70 16.09 -12.82
CA ALA A 151 -6.87 16.12 -11.96
C ALA A 151 -7.99 17.01 -12.50
N LEU A 152 -7.64 18.03 -13.28
CA LEU A 152 -8.57 18.99 -13.88
C LEU A 152 -8.88 18.72 -15.36
N GLU A 153 -8.35 17.63 -15.94
CA GLU A 153 -8.56 17.34 -17.38
C GLU A 153 -10.02 16.97 -17.69
N LEU A 154 -10.71 16.30 -16.78
CA LEU A 154 -12.12 15.96 -16.90
C LEU A 154 -12.93 16.85 -15.94
N ASP A 155 -13.93 17.58 -16.45
CA ASP A 155 -14.83 18.45 -15.69
C ASP A 155 -14.09 19.46 -14.77
N GLY A 156 -12.93 19.96 -15.19
CA GLY A 156 -12.09 20.86 -14.39
C GLY A 156 -12.69 22.25 -14.14
N ASP A 157 -13.69 22.65 -14.92
CA ASP A 157 -14.40 23.94 -14.83
C ASP A 157 -15.56 23.89 -13.83
N GLU A 158 -15.90 22.71 -13.29
CA GLU A 158 -16.98 22.61 -12.31
C GLU A 158 -16.64 23.34 -11.00
N PHE A 159 -17.69 23.83 -10.32
CA PHE A 159 -17.54 24.52 -9.05
C PHE A 159 -16.79 23.64 -8.03
N GLY A 160 -15.73 24.19 -7.45
CA GLY A 160 -14.90 23.50 -6.45
C GLY A 160 -13.82 22.57 -7.01
N ALA A 161 -13.80 22.26 -8.33
CA ALA A 161 -12.79 21.36 -8.91
C ALA A 161 -11.36 21.79 -8.58
N LYS A 162 -11.01 23.04 -8.81
CA LYS A 162 -9.66 23.59 -8.52
C LYS A 162 -9.25 23.48 -7.04
N LYS A 163 -10.23 23.47 -6.14
CA LYS A 163 -10.00 23.43 -4.69
C LYS A 163 -9.92 22.00 -4.14
N TYR A 164 -10.73 21.07 -4.65
CA TYR A 164 -10.97 19.78 -4.03
C TYR A 164 -10.43 18.58 -4.79
N ARG A 165 -10.22 18.69 -6.14
CA ARG A 165 -9.75 17.58 -6.97
C ARG A 165 -8.34 17.13 -6.68
N PHE A 166 -7.47 18.08 -6.35
CA PHE A 166 -6.08 17.83 -6.06
C PHE A 166 -5.59 18.75 -4.96
N LYS A 167 -5.11 18.14 -3.88
CA LYS A 167 -4.46 18.85 -2.77
C LYS A 167 -3.02 18.40 -2.65
N VAL A 168 -2.17 19.32 -2.26
CA VAL A 168 -0.76 19.10 -1.97
C VAL A 168 -0.49 19.62 -0.58
N GLU A 169 0.10 18.79 0.24
CA GLU A 169 0.65 19.19 1.53
C GLU A 169 2.15 18.89 1.49
N GLU A 170 2.95 19.94 1.56
CA GLU A 170 4.39 19.80 1.70
C GLU A 170 4.69 19.42 3.14
N ILE A 171 5.40 18.34 3.31
CA ILE A 171 5.77 17.88 4.64
C ILE A 171 7.04 18.62 5.05
N ASP A 172 6.89 19.45 6.07
CA ASP A 172 8.00 20.15 6.71
C ASP A 172 8.67 19.21 7.73
N PRO A 173 9.91 18.75 7.49
CA PRO A 173 10.58 17.82 8.40
C PRO A 173 10.78 18.39 9.82
N THR A 174 10.72 19.71 9.98
CA THR A 174 10.87 20.37 11.29
C THR A 174 9.60 20.28 12.15
N LYS A 175 8.43 20.05 11.51
CA LYS A 175 7.12 19.96 12.16
C LYS A 175 6.63 18.54 12.39
N GLY A 176 7.31 17.55 11.82
CA GLY A 176 6.98 16.14 11.97
C GLY A 176 7.48 15.28 10.80
N SER A 177 7.55 13.97 11.01
CA SER A 177 7.94 13.06 9.95
C SER A 177 6.82 12.83 8.95
N ALA A 178 7.16 12.58 7.69
CA ALA A 178 6.22 12.15 6.66
C ALA A 178 5.42 10.92 7.11
N ILE A 179 6.05 10.06 7.91
CA ILE A 179 5.45 8.84 8.47
C ILE A 179 4.31 9.19 9.44
N GLY A 180 4.49 10.20 10.31
CA GLY A 180 3.44 10.62 11.26
C GLY A 180 2.18 11.07 10.54
N TYR A 181 2.33 11.75 9.42
CA TYR A 181 1.22 12.17 8.56
C TYR A 181 0.46 10.97 7.98
N VAL A 182 1.19 10.03 7.39
CA VAL A 182 0.61 8.84 6.76
C VAL A 182 0.10 7.85 7.80
N ALA A 183 0.75 7.74 8.96
CA ALA A 183 0.36 6.82 10.02
C ALA A 183 -1.09 7.03 10.48
N LYS A 184 -1.54 8.29 10.55
CA LYS A 184 -2.92 8.64 10.88
C LYS A 184 -3.91 7.98 9.90
N TYR A 185 -3.63 8.06 8.59
CA TYR A 185 -4.49 7.46 7.56
C TYR A 185 -4.44 5.93 7.58
N ILE A 186 -3.25 5.37 7.78
CA ILE A 186 -3.07 3.90 7.83
C ILE A 186 -3.75 3.32 9.07
N ALA A 187 -3.62 3.97 10.23
CA ALA A 187 -4.26 3.51 11.46
C ALA A 187 -5.78 3.45 11.32
N LYS A 188 -6.39 4.47 10.74
CA LYS A 188 -7.84 4.52 10.49
C LYS A 188 -8.34 3.41 9.56
N ASN A 189 -7.49 2.92 8.66
CA ASN A 189 -7.88 2.01 7.59
C ASN A 189 -7.39 0.57 7.75
N ILE A 190 -6.40 0.32 8.62
CA ILE A 190 -5.83 -1.04 8.81
C ILE A 190 -6.07 -1.56 10.21
N TYR A 191 -5.80 -0.74 11.23
CA TYR A 191 -5.74 -1.25 12.59
C TYR A 191 -5.95 -0.14 13.62
N ALA A 192 -7.08 -0.16 14.28
CA ALA A 192 -7.44 0.80 15.32
C ALA A 192 -6.58 0.70 16.61
N GLY A 193 -5.82 -0.39 16.78
CA GLY A 193 -4.91 -0.57 17.90
C GLY A 193 -5.59 -0.44 19.26
N LYS A 194 -4.91 0.27 20.18
CA LYS A 194 -5.44 0.57 21.51
C LYS A 194 -6.62 1.56 21.46
N GLN A 195 -6.80 2.28 20.37
CA GLN A 195 -7.85 3.26 20.12
C GLN A 195 -9.12 2.62 19.52
N SER A 196 -9.24 1.30 19.52
CA SER A 196 -10.36 0.57 18.91
C SER A 196 -11.74 0.99 19.41
N LYS A 197 -11.82 1.58 20.61
CA LYS A 197 -13.05 2.08 21.21
C LYS A 197 -13.28 3.58 21.01
N GLU A 198 -12.30 4.31 20.46
CA GLU A 198 -12.48 5.72 20.13
C GLU A 198 -13.47 5.87 18.97
N MET A 199 -14.19 6.98 18.96
CA MET A 199 -15.13 7.27 17.87
C MET A 199 -14.37 7.62 16.60
N SER A 200 -14.94 7.26 15.46
CA SER A 200 -14.41 7.64 14.16
C SER A 200 -14.65 9.12 13.88
N ASP A 201 -13.62 9.84 13.44
CA ASP A 201 -13.76 11.26 13.01
C ASP A 201 -14.52 11.38 11.67
N GLU A 202 -14.70 10.27 10.94
CA GLU A 202 -15.22 10.28 9.56
C GLU A 202 -16.69 9.88 9.49
N VAL A 203 -17.15 9.08 10.45
CA VAL A 203 -18.54 8.61 10.49
C VAL A 203 -19.05 8.73 11.91
N GLU A 204 -20.06 9.55 12.12
CA GLU A 204 -20.73 9.67 13.41
C GLU A 204 -21.24 8.30 13.91
N ASN A 205 -21.08 8.05 15.21
CA ASN A 205 -21.53 6.84 15.91
C ASN A 205 -20.81 5.53 15.55
N LEU A 206 -19.64 5.56 14.90
CA LEU A 206 -18.82 4.39 14.70
C LEU A 206 -17.52 4.46 15.51
N THR A 207 -17.11 3.29 16.04
CA THR A 207 -15.76 3.13 16.59
C THR A 207 -14.74 3.01 15.46
N LEU A 208 -13.47 3.31 15.76
CA LEU A 208 -12.37 3.13 14.79
C LEU A 208 -12.28 1.68 14.31
N LEU A 209 -12.58 0.70 15.16
CA LEU A 209 -12.58 -0.72 14.76
C LEU A 209 -13.67 -1.02 13.72
N GLU A 210 -14.88 -0.54 13.94
CA GLU A 210 -15.98 -0.72 12.98
C GLU A 210 -15.69 -0.03 11.66
N ASN A 211 -15.07 1.15 11.68
CA ASN A 211 -14.66 1.85 10.49
C ASN A 211 -13.62 1.04 9.69
N VAL A 212 -12.58 0.50 10.35
CA VAL A 212 -11.58 -0.38 9.71
C VAL A 212 -12.24 -1.60 9.06
N GLN A 213 -13.20 -2.22 9.73
CA GLN A 213 -13.92 -3.38 9.19
C GLN A 213 -14.76 -3.02 7.97
N ARG A 214 -15.48 -1.89 8.01
CA ARG A 214 -16.28 -1.39 6.87
C ARG A 214 -15.42 -1.04 5.66
N VAL A 215 -14.32 -0.32 5.88
CA VAL A 215 -13.39 0.06 4.80
C VAL A 215 -12.73 -1.19 4.19
N SER A 216 -12.37 -2.17 5.01
CA SER A 216 -11.83 -3.45 4.52
C SER A 216 -12.86 -4.23 3.70
N ALA A 217 -14.11 -4.31 4.18
CA ALA A 217 -15.21 -4.96 3.46
C ALA A 217 -15.50 -4.26 2.12
N TRP A 218 -15.53 -2.91 2.11
CA TRP A 218 -15.68 -2.11 0.91
C TRP A 218 -14.57 -2.40 -0.10
N ALA A 219 -13.31 -2.40 0.33
CA ALA A 219 -12.18 -2.66 -0.55
C ALA A 219 -12.24 -4.07 -1.17
N ASN A 220 -12.61 -5.07 -0.39
CA ASN A 220 -12.78 -6.45 -0.85
C ASN A 220 -13.95 -6.59 -1.84
N LEU A 221 -15.11 -5.99 -1.53
CA LEU A 221 -16.31 -6.02 -2.38
C LEU A 221 -16.02 -5.43 -3.78
N TRP A 222 -15.29 -4.33 -3.83
CA TRP A 222 -15.01 -3.63 -5.07
C TRP A 222 -13.69 -4.06 -5.74
N GLY A 223 -12.93 -4.98 -5.15
CA GLY A 223 -11.63 -5.43 -5.64
C GLY A 223 -10.59 -4.30 -5.67
N ILE A 224 -10.61 -3.43 -4.67
CA ILE A 224 -9.73 -2.26 -4.57
C ILE A 224 -8.51 -2.62 -3.72
N ARG A 225 -7.32 -2.50 -4.30
CA ARG A 225 -6.06 -2.59 -3.55
C ARG A 225 -5.86 -1.30 -2.75
N GLN A 226 -6.18 -1.34 -1.45
CA GLN A 226 -6.12 -0.18 -0.56
C GLN A 226 -4.73 0.43 -0.44
N PHE A 227 -3.69 -0.41 -0.32
CA PHE A 227 -2.33 0.05 -0.04
C PHE A 227 -1.36 -0.48 -1.08
N GLN A 228 -0.51 0.41 -1.58
CA GLN A 228 0.49 0.05 -2.57
C GLN A 228 1.75 0.89 -2.39
N PHE A 229 2.88 0.22 -2.23
CA PHE A 229 4.19 0.84 -2.39
C PHE A 229 4.58 0.84 -3.87
N TYR A 230 5.32 1.84 -4.29
CA TYR A 230 5.84 1.96 -5.65
C TYR A 230 7.28 2.48 -5.64
N GLY A 231 8.07 2.07 -6.62
CA GLY A 231 9.48 2.43 -6.72
C GLY A 231 10.35 1.90 -5.59
N THR A 232 9.94 0.80 -4.93
CA THR A 232 10.69 0.15 -3.85
C THR A 232 10.90 -1.33 -4.16
N PRO A 233 11.93 -1.98 -3.60
CA PRO A 233 12.13 -3.41 -3.72
C PRO A 233 10.94 -4.23 -3.24
N SER A 234 10.88 -5.48 -3.71
CA SER A 234 9.78 -6.40 -3.45
C SER A 234 9.66 -6.75 -1.97
N ILE A 235 8.45 -6.64 -1.42
CA ILE A 235 8.13 -7.15 -0.08
C ILE A 235 8.10 -8.70 -0.07
N SER A 236 7.86 -9.34 -1.20
CA SER A 236 7.91 -10.80 -1.28
C SER A 236 9.33 -11.30 -1.03
N THR A 237 10.34 -10.69 -1.65
CA THR A 237 11.75 -11.02 -1.40
C THR A 237 12.12 -10.82 0.07
N TRP A 238 11.70 -9.70 0.68
CA TRP A 238 11.85 -9.44 2.11
C TRP A 238 11.28 -10.56 2.99
N ARG A 239 10.09 -11.04 2.66
CA ARG A 239 9.43 -12.11 3.42
C ARG A 239 10.07 -13.46 3.21
N GLU A 240 10.55 -13.77 2.01
CA GLU A 240 11.27 -15.01 1.75
C GLU A 240 12.62 -15.03 2.47
N LEU A 241 13.37 -13.93 2.50
CA LEU A 241 14.61 -13.82 3.26
C LEU A 241 14.43 -14.18 4.74
N ARG A 242 13.32 -13.83 5.36
CA ARG A 242 12.99 -14.13 6.75
C ARG A 242 12.63 -15.61 7.00
N LYS A 243 12.55 -16.42 5.97
CA LYS A 243 12.32 -17.87 6.09
C LYS A 243 13.62 -18.66 5.99
N ILE A 244 14.72 -18.03 5.59
CA ILE A 244 16.03 -18.66 5.44
C ILE A 244 16.64 -18.74 6.84
N ASP A 245 16.86 -19.94 7.34
CA ASP A 245 17.56 -20.20 8.59
C ASP A 245 19.09 -20.19 8.43
N ASP A 246 19.81 -20.30 9.55
CA ASP A 246 21.28 -20.27 9.56
C ASP A 246 21.90 -21.44 8.77
N ALA A 247 21.25 -22.60 8.77
CA ALA A 247 21.74 -23.78 8.05
C ALA A 247 21.60 -23.57 6.51
N MET A 248 20.48 -23.03 6.07
CA MET A 248 20.27 -22.69 4.67
C MET A 248 21.24 -21.60 4.19
N ALA A 249 21.47 -20.56 5.02
CA ALA A 249 22.40 -19.48 4.71
C ALA A 249 23.84 -19.99 4.59
N ALA A 250 24.27 -20.87 5.48
CA ALA A 250 25.61 -21.48 5.45
C ALA A 250 25.85 -22.35 4.21
N VAL A 251 24.80 -23.00 3.70
CA VAL A 251 24.90 -23.80 2.45
C VAL A 251 25.01 -22.89 1.22
N ALA A 252 24.35 -21.73 1.22
CA ALA A 252 24.38 -20.81 0.11
C ALA A 252 25.74 -20.12 -0.09
N ASP A 253 26.51 -19.92 0.98
CA ASP A 253 27.83 -19.26 1.01
C ASP A 253 27.86 -17.92 0.23
N ASP A 254 26.80 -17.12 0.38
CA ASP A 254 26.61 -15.85 -0.32
C ASP A 254 26.47 -14.71 0.72
N GLU A 255 27.49 -13.85 0.75
CA GLU A 255 27.57 -12.73 1.69
C GLU A 255 26.40 -11.73 1.52
N VAL A 256 25.98 -11.46 0.28
CA VAL A 256 24.87 -10.50 0.01
C VAL A 256 23.54 -11.07 0.47
N LEU A 257 23.33 -12.37 0.28
CA LEU A 257 22.16 -13.08 0.76
C LEU A 257 22.12 -13.08 2.29
N ASP A 258 23.25 -13.35 2.96
CA ASP A 258 23.33 -13.37 4.43
C ASP A 258 23.09 -11.99 5.05
N ILE A 259 23.66 -10.93 4.46
CA ILE A 259 23.36 -9.55 4.86
C ILE A 259 21.86 -9.26 4.66
N GLY A 260 21.30 -9.62 3.48
CA GLY A 260 19.88 -9.44 3.17
C GLY A 260 18.96 -10.13 4.16
N ARG A 261 19.26 -11.36 4.53
CA ARG A 261 18.57 -12.15 5.56
C ARG A 261 18.66 -11.47 6.94
N THR A 262 19.87 -11.13 7.36
CA THR A 262 20.12 -10.50 8.67
C THR A 262 19.31 -9.20 8.83
N VAL A 263 19.33 -8.32 7.84
CA VAL A 263 18.54 -7.05 7.90
C VAL A 263 17.04 -7.30 7.87
N ALA A 264 16.59 -8.38 7.21
CA ALA A 264 15.19 -8.78 7.20
C ALA A 264 14.74 -9.30 8.56
N ASP A 265 15.55 -10.12 9.22
CA ASP A 265 15.26 -10.71 10.54
C ASP A 265 15.17 -9.65 11.64
N VAL A 266 16.08 -8.68 11.66
CA VAL A 266 16.01 -7.55 12.60
C VAL A 266 14.96 -6.51 12.21
N SER A 267 14.17 -6.80 11.17
CA SER A 267 13.09 -5.92 10.68
C SER A 267 13.56 -4.51 10.32
N CYS A 268 14.74 -4.35 9.72
CA CYS A 268 15.27 -3.07 9.26
C CYS A 268 15.04 -2.88 7.75
N PHE A 269 13.86 -2.39 7.36
CA PHE A 269 13.52 -2.21 5.93
C PHE A 269 14.41 -1.16 5.25
N GLY A 270 14.90 -0.13 5.96
CA GLY A 270 15.84 0.85 5.41
C GLY A 270 17.17 0.21 4.98
N SER A 271 17.72 -0.68 5.81
CA SER A 271 18.92 -1.44 5.45
C SER A 271 18.67 -2.42 4.30
N TYR A 272 17.53 -3.12 4.29
CA TYR A 272 17.13 -3.96 3.16
C TYR A 272 17.03 -3.16 1.86
N LEU A 273 16.47 -1.96 1.91
CA LEU A 273 16.42 -1.06 0.75
C LEU A 273 17.82 -0.74 0.20
N LYS A 274 18.80 -0.50 1.09
CA LYS A 274 20.20 -0.26 0.73
C LYS A 274 20.85 -1.49 0.09
N VAL A 275 20.64 -2.67 0.68
CA VAL A 275 21.13 -3.96 0.12
C VAL A 275 20.59 -4.18 -1.29
N GLN A 276 19.35 -3.81 -1.55
CA GLN A 276 18.71 -3.93 -2.87
C GLN A 276 19.08 -2.81 -3.87
N GLY A 277 20.06 -1.97 -3.55
CA GLY A 277 20.50 -0.88 -4.42
C GLY A 277 19.70 0.43 -4.30
N GLY A 278 18.80 0.51 -3.31
CA GLY A 278 18.01 1.70 -3.03
C GLY A 278 16.61 1.71 -3.66
N ALA A 279 15.90 2.83 -3.46
CA ALA A 279 14.64 3.06 -4.14
C ALA A 279 14.87 3.30 -5.64
N MET A 280 13.87 2.98 -6.44
CA MET A 280 13.86 3.08 -7.92
C MET A 280 14.79 2.11 -8.65
N THR A 281 15.55 1.26 -7.94
CA THR A 281 16.35 0.19 -8.56
C THR A 281 15.44 -0.78 -9.29
N LYS A 282 15.73 -1.02 -10.57
CA LYS A 282 14.95 -1.97 -11.37
C LYS A 282 15.14 -3.37 -10.84
N ARG A 283 14.13 -4.23 -10.98
CA ARG A 283 14.18 -5.61 -10.48
C ARG A 283 15.39 -6.40 -11.03
N CYS A 284 15.74 -6.21 -12.28
CA CYS A 284 16.90 -6.86 -12.90
C CYS A 284 18.25 -6.40 -12.33
N ASP A 285 18.29 -5.24 -11.67
CA ASP A 285 19.50 -4.65 -11.11
C ASP A 285 19.56 -4.84 -9.58
N GLN A 286 18.55 -5.50 -8.98
CA GLN A 286 18.52 -5.81 -7.55
C GLN A 286 19.40 -7.04 -7.26
N PRO A 287 20.30 -6.98 -6.27
CA PRO A 287 21.19 -8.09 -5.92
C PRO A 287 20.46 -9.37 -5.53
N ILE A 288 19.30 -9.26 -4.87
CA ILE A 288 18.54 -10.41 -4.39
C ILE A 288 17.15 -10.42 -5.05
N CYS A 289 16.86 -11.46 -5.80
CA CYS A 289 15.57 -11.66 -6.47
C CYS A 289 15.03 -13.08 -6.19
N ILE A 290 13.69 -13.19 -6.16
CA ILE A 290 13.03 -14.49 -6.15
C ILE A 290 12.95 -14.98 -7.59
N GLU A 291 13.47 -16.16 -7.83
CA GLU A 291 13.23 -16.94 -9.03
C GLU A 291 12.23 -18.06 -8.73
N TYR A 292 11.41 -18.39 -9.71
CA TYR A 292 10.41 -19.44 -9.59
C TYR A 292 10.72 -20.54 -10.58
N GLU A 293 10.87 -21.74 -10.07
CA GLU A 293 10.95 -22.95 -10.89
C GLU A 293 9.56 -23.55 -11.11
N GLU A 294 9.35 -24.12 -12.27
CA GLU A 294 8.12 -24.87 -12.55
C GLU A 294 8.23 -26.26 -11.92
N CYS A 295 7.28 -26.56 -11.05
CA CYS A 295 7.19 -27.88 -10.41
C CYS A 295 6.51 -28.88 -11.35
N GLU A 296 6.69 -30.17 -11.10
CA GLU A 296 5.88 -31.23 -11.70
C GLU A 296 4.38 -30.93 -11.51
N PRO A 297 3.54 -31.26 -12.51
CA PRO A 297 2.10 -31.07 -12.39
C PRO A 297 1.54 -31.79 -11.15
N ASN A 298 0.66 -31.13 -10.42
CA ASN A 298 -0.05 -31.75 -9.31
C ASN A 298 -1.03 -32.85 -9.84
N LYS A 299 -1.70 -33.56 -8.93
CA LYS A 299 -2.68 -34.61 -9.28
C LYS A 299 -3.85 -34.14 -10.15
N TYR A 300 -4.02 -32.83 -10.33
CA TYR A 300 -5.03 -32.23 -11.20
C TYR A 300 -4.45 -31.70 -12.51
N GLY A 301 -3.16 -31.94 -12.80
CA GLY A 301 -2.48 -31.45 -13.99
C GLY A 301 -2.08 -29.98 -13.97
N GLU A 302 -2.19 -29.30 -12.82
CA GLU A 302 -1.81 -27.90 -12.68
C GLU A 302 -0.32 -27.77 -12.41
N ILE A 303 0.39 -26.99 -13.23
CA ILE A 303 1.80 -26.65 -13.03
C ILE A 303 1.87 -25.51 -12.02
N ARG A 304 2.50 -25.73 -10.89
CA ARG A 304 2.79 -24.71 -9.89
C ARG A 304 4.20 -24.17 -10.07
N LYS A 305 4.40 -22.92 -9.73
CA LYS A 305 5.72 -22.31 -9.62
C LYS A 305 6.11 -22.27 -8.15
N LYS A 306 7.27 -22.81 -7.84
CA LYS A 306 7.85 -22.84 -6.49
C LYS A 306 9.03 -21.88 -6.43
#